data_10a5d8a07641c194ea3b8eb591205863
#
_entry.id   10a5d8a07641c194ea3b8eb591205863
#
_cell.length_a   1.000
_cell.length_b   1.000
_cell.length_c   1.000
_cell.angle_alpha   90.00
_cell.angle_beta   90.00
_cell.angle_gamma   90.00
#
_symmetry.space_group_name_H-M   'P 1'
#
loop_
_entity.id
_entity.type
_entity.pdbx_description
1 polymer ?
#
loop_
_entity_poly.entity_id
_entity_poly.type
_entity_poly.pdbx_seq_one_letter_code
_entity_poly.pdbx_strand_id
1 'polypeptide(L)'
;RERGLEPLADIVMAQRAHDLLHQAQRFVTAEVPTPEEAIAGACDIVAERISEDEQARNTVRRTMGREGAVHSKLVKGKEAEGAKYSDYFDAASPLRSISSHRFLAMRRGEDEGILRISIDADTERITEALCRRFIRPGSATRTYMEAAVADSLKRLIRPSIETELLAAAK
;
A
#
# COMPACT_ATOMS: atom_id res chain seq x y z
N ARG A 1 -16.35 1.35 -9.77
CA ARG A 1 -17.73 1.05 -9.33
C ARG A 1 -18.75 1.74 -10.20
N GLU A 2 -18.62 3.05 -10.38
CA GLU A 2 -19.55 3.81 -11.20
C GLU A 2 -19.60 3.38 -12.65
N ARG A 3 -18.52 2.76 -13.13
CA ARG A 3 -18.43 2.27 -14.50
C ARG A 3 -18.96 0.85 -14.68
N GLY A 4 -19.57 0.27 -13.64
CA GLY A 4 -20.20 -1.05 -13.71
C GLY A 4 -19.22 -2.21 -13.80
N LEU A 5 -18.02 -2.07 -13.26
CA LEU A 5 -16.98 -3.08 -13.36
C LEU A 5 -16.94 -4.08 -12.19
N GLU A 6 -17.85 -3.93 -11.22
CA GLU A 6 -17.87 -4.85 -10.07
C GLU A 6 -18.04 -6.32 -10.48
N PRO A 7 -18.93 -6.68 -11.43
CA PRO A 7 -19.02 -8.07 -11.86
C PRO A 7 -17.72 -8.59 -12.49
N LEU A 8 -16.97 -7.72 -13.19
CA LEU A 8 -15.69 -8.12 -13.74
C LEU A 8 -14.66 -8.33 -12.62
N ALA A 9 -14.69 -7.50 -11.58
CA ALA A 9 -13.87 -7.71 -10.41
C ALA A 9 -14.17 -9.06 -9.75
N ASP A 10 -15.44 -9.44 -9.69
CA ASP A 10 -15.84 -10.75 -9.17
C ASP A 10 -15.22 -11.89 -9.99
N ILE A 11 -15.16 -11.72 -11.30
CA ILE A 11 -14.56 -12.71 -12.20
C ILE A 11 -13.06 -12.84 -11.93
N VAL A 12 -12.37 -11.70 -11.74
CA VAL A 12 -10.95 -11.73 -11.40
C VAL A 12 -10.71 -12.44 -10.08
N MET A 13 -11.51 -12.12 -9.06
CA MET A 13 -11.35 -12.71 -7.72
C MET A 13 -11.75 -14.16 -7.66
N ALA A 14 -12.61 -14.63 -8.57
CA ALA A 14 -12.96 -16.05 -8.65
C ALA A 14 -11.78 -16.89 -9.15
N GLN A 15 -10.83 -16.28 -9.86
CA GLN A 15 -9.56 -16.88 -10.27
C GLN A 15 -9.68 -18.10 -11.17
N ARG A 16 -10.78 -18.18 -11.93
CA ARG A 16 -11.07 -19.32 -12.83
C ARG A 16 -11.02 -18.95 -14.30
N ALA A 17 -11.02 -17.66 -14.63
CA ALA A 17 -11.14 -17.20 -16.01
C ALA A 17 -9.81 -17.20 -16.73
N HIS A 18 -9.64 -18.12 -17.67
CA HIS A 18 -8.46 -18.15 -18.55
C HIS A 18 -8.60 -17.19 -19.73
N ASP A 19 -9.80 -16.72 -20.00
CA ASP A 19 -10.12 -15.83 -21.11
C ASP A 19 -10.58 -14.46 -20.63
N LEU A 20 -9.90 -13.92 -19.62
CA LEU A 20 -10.33 -12.68 -18.95
C LEU A 20 -10.51 -11.53 -19.92
N LEU A 21 -9.59 -11.37 -20.88
CA LEU A 21 -9.68 -10.30 -21.87
C LEU A 21 -10.96 -10.42 -22.71
N HIS A 22 -11.31 -11.63 -23.11
CA HIS A 22 -12.52 -11.88 -23.87
C HIS A 22 -13.77 -11.55 -23.02
N GLN A 23 -13.78 -11.98 -21.77
CA GLN A 23 -14.91 -11.66 -20.88
C GLN A 23 -15.00 -10.16 -20.60
N ALA A 24 -13.89 -9.47 -20.56
CA ALA A 24 -13.85 -8.02 -20.32
C ALA A 24 -14.51 -7.24 -21.45
N GLN A 25 -14.59 -7.80 -22.65
CA GLN A 25 -15.23 -7.12 -23.79
C GLN A 25 -16.70 -6.78 -23.51
N ARG A 26 -17.36 -7.55 -22.67
CA ARG A 26 -18.75 -7.30 -22.30
C ARG A 26 -18.93 -6.05 -21.43
N PHE A 27 -17.84 -5.54 -20.89
CA PHE A 27 -17.85 -4.37 -20.00
C PHE A 27 -17.36 -3.11 -20.68
N VAL A 28 -17.06 -3.17 -21.98
CA VAL A 28 -16.65 -2.02 -22.76
C VAL A 28 -17.82 -1.07 -22.94
N THR A 29 -17.60 0.20 -22.65
CA THR A 29 -18.59 1.27 -22.78
C THR A 29 -17.91 2.52 -23.32
N ALA A 30 -18.67 3.61 -23.48
CA ALA A 30 -18.11 4.89 -23.89
C ALA A 30 -17.06 5.40 -22.87
N GLU A 31 -17.29 5.12 -21.59
CA GLU A 31 -16.37 5.52 -20.51
C GLU A 31 -15.19 4.56 -20.35
N VAL A 32 -15.35 3.31 -20.79
CA VAL A 32 -14.36 2.27 -20.69
C VAL A 32 -14.19 1.67 -22.10
N PRO A 33 -13.42 2.33 -22.98
CA PRO A 33 -13.44 2.01 -24.41
C PRO A 33 -12.70 0.75 -24.82
N THR A 34 -11.88 0.15 -23.94
CA THR A 34 -11.16 -1.08 -24.27
C THR A 34 -11.30 -2.14 -23.19
N PRO A 35 -11.16 -3.44 -23.55
CA PRO A 35 -11.17 -4.51 -22.53
C PRO A 35 -10.06 -4.35 -21.50
N GLU A 36 -8.89 -3.85 -21.92
CA GLU A 36 -7.75 -3.62 -21.04
C GLU A 36 -8.08 -2.60 -19.97
N GLU A 37 -8.77 -1.52 -20.35
CA GLU A 37 -9.21 -0.50 -19.38
C GLU A 37 -10.27 -1.07 -18.44
N ALA A 38 -11.14 -1.95 -18.95
CA ALA A 38 -12.14 -2.61 -18.11
C ALA A 38 -11.44 -3.48 -17.05
N ILE A 39 -10.43 -4.24 -17.45
CA ILE A 39 -9.66 -5.06 -16.52
C ILE A 39 -8.92 -4.18 -15.50
N ALA A 40 -8.31 -3.09 -15.94
CA ALA A 40 -7.63 -2.17 -15.04
C ALA A 40 -8.59 -1.61 -13.98
N GLY A 41 -9.79 -1.20 -14.40
CA GLY A 41 -10.80 -0.71 -13.46
C GLY A 41 -11.28 -1.80 -12.51
N ALA A 42 -11.43 -3.02 -13.01
CA ALA A 42 -11.80 -4.16 -12.16
C ALA A 42 -10.71 -4.45 -11.13
N CYS A 43 -9.44 -4.37 -11.53
CA CYS A 43 -8.31 -4.58 -10.61
C CYS A 43 -8.27 -3.50 -9.53
N ASP A 44 -8.65 -2.26 -9.84
CA ASP A 44 -8.77 -1.21 -8.83
C ASP A 44 -9.81 -1.59 -7.78
N ILE A 45 -10.93 -2.17 -8.20
CA ILE A 45 -11.96 -2.63 -7.27
C ILE A 45 -11.44 -3.78 -6.42
N VAL A 46 -10.71 -4.72 -7.03
CA VAL A 46 -10.09 -5.83 -6.29
C VAL A 46 -9.13 -5.28 -5.24
N ALA A 47 -8.30 -4.29 -5.62
CA ALA A 47 -7.37 -3.67 -4.68
C ALA A 47 -8.11 -3.03 -3.50
N GLU A 48 -9.23 -2.34 -3.76
CA GLU A 48 -10.05 -1.77 -2.69
C GLU A 48 -10.61 -2.84 -1.76
N ARG A 49 -11.11 -3.95 -2.31
CA ARG A 49 -11.64 -5.07 -1.52
C ARG A 49 -10.55 -5.69 -0.65
N ILE A 50 -9.35 -5.85 -1.18
CA ILE A 50 -8.20 -6.34 -0.41
C ILE A 50 -7.89 -5.38 0.72
N SER A 51 -7.92 -4.08 0.47
CA SER A 51 -7.62 -3.07 1.48
C SER A 51 -8.65 -3.04 2.62
N GLU A 52 -9.85 -3.53 2.38
CA GLU A 52 -10.91 -3.58 3.37
C GLU A 52 -10.86 -4.88 4.21
N ASP A 53 -10.05 -5.85 3.81
CA ASP A 53 -9.94 -7.11 4.54
C ASP A 53 -9.19 -6.92 5.85
N GLU A 54 -9.88 -7.20 6.95
CA GLU A 54 -9.35 -6.98 8.29
C GLU A 54 -8.08 -7.80 8.56
N GLN A 55 -8.05 -9.04 8.15
CA GLN A 55 -6.87 -9.90 8.38
C GLN A 55 -5.67 -9.46 7.56
N ALA A 56 -5.89 -8.96 6.33
CA ALA A 56 -4.82 -8.40 5.53
C ALA A 56 -4.24 -7.16 6.23
N ARG A 57 -5.09 -6.29 6.71
CA ARG A 57 -4.66 -5.09 7.44
C ARG A 57 -3.91 -5.45 8.71
N ASN A 58 -4.38 -6.45 9.45
CA ASN A 58 -3.72 -6.91 10.66
C ASN A 58 -2.34 -7.51 10.38
N THR A 59 -2.20 -8.24 9.29
CA THR A 59 -0.91 -8.79 8.87
C THR A 59 0.09 -7.67 8.60
N VAL A 60 -0.32 -6.66 7.84
CA VAL A 60 0.53 -5.50 7.53
C VAL A 60 0.87 -4.74 8.81
N ARG A 61 -0.12 -4.49 9.66
CA ARG A 61 0.07 -3.77 10.93
C ARG A 61 1.08 -4.46 11.84
N ARG A 62 0.95 -5.77 12.00
CA ARG A 62 1.87 -6.55 12.84
C ARG A 62 3.29 -6.53 12.28
N THR A 63 3.42 -6.75 10.99
CA THR A 63 4.74 -6.83 10.35
C THR A 63 5.43 -5.47 10.41
N MET A 64 4.73 -4.40 10.05
CA MET A 64 5.30 -3.05 10.10
C MET A 64 5.60 -2.62 11.53
N GLY A 65 4.74 -2.98 12.48
CA GLY A 65 4.94 -2.62 13.88
C GLY A 65 6.10 -3.35 14.53
N ARG A 66 6.31 -4.61 14.14
CA ARG A 66 7.38 -5.45 14.70
C ARG A 66 8.73 -5.22 14.05
N GLU A 67 8.75 -5.13 12.73
CA GLU A 67 9.97 -5.11 11.93
C GLU A 67 10.27 -3.76 11.29
N GLY A 68 9.33 -2.83 11.32
CA GLY A 68 9.47 -1.54 10.67
C GLY A 68 10.44 -0.61 11.37
N ALA A 69 11.03 0.29 10.61
CA ALA A 69 11.89 1.35 11.13
C ALA A 69 11.28 2.70 10.78
N VAL A 70 11.24 3.61 11.76
CA VAL A 70 10.86 4.99 11.50
C VAL A 70 12.03 5.64 10.79
N HIS A 71 11.77 6.16 9.61
CA HIS A 71 12.78 6.79 8.77
C HIS A 71 12.41 8.26 8.55
N SER A 72 13.35 9.16 8.83
CA SER A 72 13.18 10.57 8.54
C SER A 72 14.11 10.96 7.41
N LYS A 73 13.62 11.77 6.49
CA LYS A 73 14.37 12.20 5.32
C LYS A 73 14.14 13.68 5.06
N LEU A 74 15.20 14.38 4.66
CA LEU A 74 15.12 15.80 4.35
C LEU A 74 14.20 16.04 3.16
N VAL A 75 13.31 17.02 3.30
CA VAL A 75 12.52 17.52 2.18
C VAL A 75 13.45 18.31 1.27
N LYS A 76 13.41 18.05 -0.01
CA LYS A 76 14.29 18.67 -1.00
C LYS A 76 14.23 20.20 -0.91
N GLY A 77 15.40 20.82 -0.84
CA GLY A 77 15.52 22.27 -0.81
C GLY A 77 15.39 22.92 0.57
N LYS A 78 15.30 22.12 1.64
CA LYS A 78 15.09 22.62 3.00
C LYS A 78 16.33 22.54 3.89
N GLU A 79 17.51 22.28 3.34
CA GLU A 79 18.75 22.09 4.12
C GLU A 79 19.07 23.30 5.00
N ALA A 80 18.99 24.50 4.44
CA ALA A 80 19.32 25.71 5.19
C ALA A 80 18.29 26.03 6.26
N GLU A 81 17.01 25.90 5.93
CA GLU A 81 15.92 26.18 6.87
C GLU A 81 15.87 25.17 8.01
N GLY A 82 16.29 23.94 7.73
CA GLY A 82 16.18 22.83 8.66
C GLY A 82 17.47 22.44 9.35
N ALA A 83 18.47 23.33 9.40
CA ALA A 83 19.78 23.00 9.96
C ALA A 83 19.71 22.39 11.36
N LYS A 84 18.77 22.80 12.19
CA LYS A 84 18.60 22.26 13.55
C LYS A 84 18.15 20.80 13.57
N TYR A 85 17.67 20.28 12.43
CA TYR A 85 17.25 18.89 12.28
C TYR A 85 18.26 18.05 11.50
N SER A 86 19.50 18.53 11.35
CA SER A 86 20.51 17.85 10.52
C SER A 86 20.76 16.41 10.91
N ASP A 87 20.63 16.07 12.18
CA ASP A 87 20.79 14.69 12.67
C ASP A 87 19.71 13.75 12.13
N TYR A 88 18.62 14.31 11.60
CA TYR A 88 17.47 13.55 11.12
C TYR A 88 17.26 13.66 9.61
N PHE A 89 18.23 14.22 8.87
CA PHE A 89 18.12 14.37 7.42
C PHE A 89 18.06 13.02 6.70
N ASP A 90 18.63 11.99 7.31
CA ASP A 90 18.54 10.61 6.82
C ASP A 90 18.80 9.69 8.01
N ALA A 91 17.78 9.54 8.85
CA ALA A 91 17.90 8.78 10.08
C ALA A 91 16.84 7.70 10.16
N ALA A 92 17.18 6.57 10.75
CA ALA A 92 16.25 5.45 10.92
C ALA A 92 16.41 4.85 12.32
N SER A 93 15.31 4.43 12.89
CA SER A 93 15.29 3.73 14.19
C SER A 93 14.14 2.73 14.21
N PRO A 94 14.34 1.54 14.81
CA PRO A 94 13.25 0.57 14.90
C PRO A 94 12.03 1.20 15.58
N LEU A 95 10.87 1.04 14.95
CA LEU A 95 9.63 1.63 15.46
C LEU A 95 9.34 1.20 16.90
N ARG A 96 9.53 -0.08 17.21
CA ARG A 96 9.18 -0.64 18.52
C ARG A 96 10.09 -0.18 19.65
N SER A 97 11.25 0.39 19.35
CA SER A 97 12.24 0.78 20.36
C SER A 97 12.72 2.22 20.24
N ILE A 98 12.16 3.00 19.31
CA ILE A 98 12.55 4.40 19.16
C ILE A 98 12.23 5.18 20.44
N SER A 99 13.18 6.01 20.89
CA SER A 99 12.96 6.84 22.07
C SER A 99 11.94 7.93 21.77
N SER A 100 11.16 8.30 22.81
CA SER A 100 10.18 9.38 22.68
C SER A 100 10.84 10.68 22.24
N HIS A 101 12.01 11.01 22.79
CA HIS A 101 12.76 12.21 22.46
C HIS A 101 13.09 12.27 20.96
N ARG A 102 13.62 11.18 20.43
CA ARG A 102 13.99 11.09 19.02
C ARG A 102 12.78 11.18 18.11
N PHE A 103 11.72 10.45 18.46
CA PHE A 103 10.49 10.46 17.68
C PHE A 103 9.84 11.84 17.64
N LEU A 104 9.78 12.52 18.81
CA LEU A 104 9.19 13.85 18.89
C LEU A 104 10.00 14.87 18.07
N ALA A 105 11.32 14.73 18.05
CA ALA A 105 12.18 15.62 17.23
C ALA A 105 11.87 15.43 15.74
N MET A 106 11.74 14.18 15.30
CA MET A 106 11.39 13.89 13.91
C MET A 106 10.01 14.45 13.56
N ARG A 107 9.01 14.27 14.44
CA ARG A 107 7.66 14.79 14.21
C ARG A 107 7.64 16.30 14.15
N ARG A 108 8.44 16.96 14.97
CA ARG A 108 8.55 18.41 14.93
C ARG A 108 9.11 18.88 13.58
N GLY A 109 10.14 18.19 13.09
CA GLY A 109 10.71 18.49 11.77
C GLY A 109 9.70 18.29 10.66
N GLU A 110 8.85 17.25 10.79
CA GLU A 110 7.78 17.00 9.82
C GLU A 110 6.73 18.12 9.85
N ASP A 111 6.32 18.55 11.04
CA ASP A 111 5.34 19.61 11.21
C ASP A 111 5.84 20.96 10.64
N GLU A 112 7.15 21.19 10.68
CA GLU A 112 7.75 22.40 10.12
C GLU A 112 8.03 22.28 8.61
N GLY A 113 7.70 21.14 8.00
CA GLY A 113 7.90 20.94 6.58
C GLY A 113 9.34 20.65 6.17
N ILE A 114 10.21 20.33 7.13
CA ILE A 114 11.64 20.07 6.87
C ILE A 114 11.91 18.59 6.62
N LEU A 115 11.23 17.72 7.36
CA LEU A 115 11.42 16.27 7.29
C LEU A 115 10.18 15.56 6.75
N ARG A 116 10.42 14.44 6.09
CA ARG A 116 9.37 13.50 5.71
C ARG A 116 9.59 12.23 6.52
N ILE A 117 8.56 11.77 7.20
CA ILE A 117 8.64 10.58 8.05
C ILE A 117 7.87 9.44 7.42
N SER A 118 8.49 8.27 7.40
CA SER A 118 7.87 7.06 6.88
C SER A 118 8.27 5.88 7.76
N ILE A 119 7.61 4.74 7.52
CA ILE A 119 7.99 3.48 8.16
C ILE A 119 8.50 2.57 7.06
N ASP A 120 9.78 2.21 7.13
CA ASP A 120 10.38 1.26 6.21
C ASP A 120 10.17 -0.16 6.72
N ALA A 121 9.72 -1.04 5.85
CA ALA A 121 9.53 -2.45 6.16
C ALA A 121 9.79 -3.26 4.90
N ASP A 122 9.97 -4.57 5.06
CA ASP A 122 10.21 -5.48 3.94
C ASP A 122 8.91 -5.65 3.13
N THR A 123 8.74 -4.80 2.12
CA THR A 123 7.55 -4.77 1.29
C THR A 123 7.36 -6.07 0.52
N GLU A 124 8.45 -6.69 0.05
CA GLU A 124 8.37 -7.94 -0.70
C GLU A 124 7.80 -9.06 0.16
N ARG A 125 8.26 -9.16 1.38
CA ARG A 125 7.80 -10.17 2.33
C ARG A 125 6.32 -9.98 2.66
N ILE A 126 5.92 -8.73 2.87
CA ILE A 126 4.52 -8.42 3.16
C ILE A 126 3.64 -8.74 1.95
N THR A 127 4.11 -8.40 0.75
CA THR A 127 3.39 -8.70 -0.50
C THR A 127 3.21 -10.21 -0.66
N GLU A 128 4.25 -10.98 -0.41
CA GLU A 128 4.17 -12.46 -0.50
C GLU A 128 3.14 -13.02 0.48
N ALA A 129 3.12 -12.49 1.70
CA ALA A 129 2.16 -12.95 2.71
C ALA A 129 0.72 -12.66 2.26
N LEU A 130 0.47 -11.49 1.69
CA LEU A 130 -0.85 -11.15 1.18
C LEU A 130 -1.22 -11.97 -0.05
N CYS A 131 -0.26 -12.25 -0.93
CA CYS A 131 -0.51 -13.11 -2.08
C CYS A 131 -0.90 -14.52 -1.65
N ARG A 132 -0.26 -15.07 -0.64
CA ARG A 132 -0.62 -16.38 -0.09
C ARG A 132 -2.06 -16.41 0.42
N ARG A 133 -2.53 -15.29 0.95
CA ARG A 133 -3.90 -15.19 1.46
C ARG A 133 -4.94 -15.09 0.34
N PHE A 134 -4.66 -14.30 -0.69
CA PHE A 134 -5.66 -13.97 -1.70
C PHE A 134 -5.57 -14.74 -2.99
N ILE A 135 -4.41 -15.31 -3.32
CA ILE A 135 -4.21 -15.99 -4.60
C ILE A 135 -4.21 -17.49 -4.41
N ARG A 136 -5.13 -18.16 -5.11
CA ARG A 136 -5.24 -19.62 -5.05
C ARG A 136 -4.16 -20.30 -5.88
N PRO A 137 -3.69 -21.49 -5.46
CA PRO A 137 -2.80 -22.28 -6.31
C PRO A 137 -3.43 -22.51 -7.68
N GLY A 138 -2.67 -22.32 -8.75
CA GLY A 138 -3.17 -22.50 -10.10
C GLY A 138 -4.15 -21.44 -10.57
N SER A 139 -4.15 -20.27 -9.93
CA SER A 139 -5.05 -19.17 -10.29
C SER A 139 -4.93 -18.79 -11.78
N ALA A 140 -6.04 -18.78 -12.50
CA ALA A 140 -6.08 -18.37 -13.90
C ALA A 140 -5.87 -16.85 -14.05
N THR A 141 -6.16 -16.08 -13.00
CA THR A 141 -5.99 -14.62 -13.02
C THR A 141 -4.83 -14.17 -12.13
N ARG A 142 -3.86 -15.05 -11.90
CA ARG A 142 -2.74 -14.78 -10.96
C ARG A 142 -2.03 -13.46 -11.23
N THR A 143 -1.69 -13.17 -12.48
CA THR A 143 -0.98 -11.94 -12.82
C THR A 143 -1.77 -10.71 -12.39
N TYR A 144 -3.08 -10.73 -12.62
CA TYR A 144 -3.95 -9.61 -12.23
C TYR A 144 -4.11 -9.54 -10.72
N MET A 145 -4.23 -10.68 -10.06
CA MET A 145 -4.31 -10.72 -8.60
C MET A 145 -3.04 -10.22 -7.93
N GLU A 146 -1.87 -10.63 -8.46
CA GLU A 146 -0.60 -10.15 -7.92
C GLU A 146 -0.47 -8.64 -8.06
N ALA A 147 -0.85 -8.09 -9.21
CA ALA A 147 -0.83 -6.65 -9.44
C ALA A 147 -1.79 -5.92 -8.50
N ALA A 148 -2.99 -6.48 -8.29
CA ALA A 148 -3.98 -5.88 -7.39
C ALA A 148 -3.51 -5.90 -5.94
N VAL A 149 -2.88 -6.99 -5.49
CA VAL A 149 -2.32 -7.09 -4.14
C VAL A 149 -1.23 -6.04 -3.94
N ALA A 150 -0.29 -5.95 -4.89
CA ALA A 150 0.80 -4.98 -4.80
C ALA A 150 0.29 -3.55 -4.78
N ASP A 151 -0.68 -3.23 -5.63
CA ASP A 151 -1.29 -1.91 -5.70
C ASP A 151 -2.04 -1.58 -4.40
N SER A 152 -2.82 -2.53 -3.89
CA SER A 152 -3.56 -2.35 -2.64
C SER A 152 -2.62 -2.05 -1.48
N LEU A 153 -1.53 -2.80 -1.38
CA LEU A 153 -0.53 -2.57 -0.33
C LEU A 153 0.10 -1.20 -0.46
N LYS A 154 0.61 -0.88 -1.64
CA LYS A 154 1.36 0.36 -1.88
C LYS A 154 0.48 1.60 -1.73
N ARG A 155 -0.70 1.59 -2.27
CA ARG A 155 -1.55 2.76 -2.42
C ARG A 155 -2.58 2.93 -1.30
N LEU A 156 -3.08 1.82 -0.74
CA LEU A 156 -4.21 1.85 0.19
C LEU A 156 -3.85 1.38 1.60
N ILE A 157 -3.29 0.19 1.76
CA ILE A 157 -3.06 -0.39 3.09
C ILE A 157 -1.89 0.25 3.81
N ARG A 158 -0.73 0.27 3.15
CA ARG A 158 0.51 0.76 3.77
C ARG A 158 0.41 2.21 4.24
N PRO A 159 -0.09 3.16 3.42
CA PRO A 159 -0.23 4.54 3.90
C PRO A 159 -1.15 4.67 5.10
N SER A 160 -2.25 3.92 5.12
CA SER A 160 -3.21 3.93 6.22
C SER A 160 -2.60 3.38 7.51
N ILE A 161 -1.93 2.23 7.42
CA ILE A 161 -1.30 1.58 8.58
C ILE A 161 -0.12 2.42 9.08
N GLU A 162 0.66 3.02 8.18
CA GLU A 162 1.76 3.91 8.54
C GLU A 162 1.25 5.08 9.37
N THR A 163 0.19 5.73 8.92
CA THR A 163 -0.43 6.83 9.67
C THR A 163 -0.88 6.38 11.06
N GLU A 164 -1.52 5.22 11.13
CA GLU A 164 -2.00 4.64 12.38
C GLU A 164 -0.86 4.36 13.35
N LEU A 165 0.21 3.72 12.88
CA LEU A 165 1.35 3.36 13.72
C LEU A 165 2.12 4.59 14.20
N LEU A 166 2.30 5.59 13.32
CA LEU A 166 2.97 6.83 13.71
C LEU A 166 2.16 7.60 14.76
N ALA A 167 0.84 7.59 14.65
CA ALA A 167 -0.02 8.22 15.65
C ALA A 167 0.07 7.49 16.99
N ALA A 168 0.14 6.17 16.98
CA ALA A 168 0.22 5.36 18.21
C ALA A 168 1.58 5.47 18.90
N ALA A 169 2.63 5.85 18.17
CA ALA A 169 3.98 5.94 18.71
C ALA A 169 4.24 7.18 19.59
N LYS A 170 3.31 8.10 19.66
CA LYS A 170 3.45 9.34 20.46
C LYS A 170 3.56 9.08 21.95
#